data_172d80054dfe595064f0b63935a7f172
#
_entry.id   172d80054dfe595064f0b63935a7f172
#
_cell.length_a   1.000
_cell.length_b   1.000
_cell.length_c   1.000
_cell.angle_alpha   90.00
_cell.angle_beta   90.00
_cell.angle_gamma   90.00
#
_symmetry.space_group_name_H-M   'P 1'
#
loop_
_entity.id
_entity.type
_entity.pdbx_description
1 polymer ?
#
loop_
_entity_poly.entity_id
_entity_poly.type
_entity_poly.pdbx_seq_one_letter_code
_entity_poly.pdbx_strand_id
1 'polypeptide(L)'
;MTPRDFDTIAEESASSASIKAKSGMDRISIKGGRKLQGVIPISGAKNAALPLMVASLLTKETLTLTNLPELADIVTLAELLAQHGVSVDWDRANGAIAFNAGKINNTTAPYDLVRKMRASILVLGPILARKGLATVSLPGGCAIGTRPVDLHLKALEQLGAEIKLDKGYVHAKAP
;
A
#
# COMPACT_ATOMS: atom_id res chain seq x y z
N MET A 1 -6.12 -10.20 40.19
CA MET A 1 -6.81 -9.43 39.14
C MET A 1 -7.30 -10.43 38.11
N THR A 2 -8.58 -10.68 38.03
CA THR A 2 -9.19 -11.71 37.18
C THR A 2 -9.55 -11.12 35.81
N PRO A 3 -9.58 -11.91 34.72
CA PRO A 3 -9.77 -11.43 33.33
C PRO A 3 -11.08 -10.67 33.03
N ARG A 4 -11.97 -10.56 33.99
CA ARG A 4 -13.30 -9.93 33.82
C ARG A 4 -13.32 -8.40 33.90
N ASP A 5 -12.24 -7.77 34.38
CA ASP A 5 -12.22 -6.31 34.56
C ASP A 5 -11.83 -5.53 33.30
N PHE A 6 -11.40 -6.23 32.21
CA PHE A 6 -10.98 -5.58 30.97
C PHE A 6 -12.13 -5.33 29.98
N ASP A 7 -13.16 -6.18 29.98
CA ASP A 7 -14.27 -6.06 29.03
C ASP A 7 -15.21 -4.88 29.35
N THR A 8 -15.30 -4.51 30.63
CA THR A 8 -16.19 -3.41 31.08
C THR A 8 -15.65 -2.03 30.75
N ILE A 9 -14.34 -1.89 30.57
CA ILE A 9 -13.68 -0.60 30.26
C ILE A 9 -13.74 -0.29 28.76
N ALA A 10 -13.80 -1.33 27.91
CA ALA A 10 -13.86 -1.16 26.46
C ALA A 10 -15.22 -0.64 25.97
N GLU A 11 -16.31 -0.99 26.64
CA GLU A 11 -17.66 -0.56 26.25
C GLU A 11 -17.97 0.90 26.62
N GLU A 12 -17.41 1.44 27.71
CA GLU A 12 -17.63 2.84 28.09
C GLU A 12 -16.81 3.84 27.29
N SER A 13 -15.69 3.45 26.68
CA SER A 13 -14.86 4.35 25.86
C SER A 13 -15.35 4.52 24.44
N ALA A 14 -16.19 3.60 23.92
CA ALA A 14 -16.71 3.63 22.54
C ALA A 14 -17.93 4.57 22.37
N SER A 15 -18.49 5.12 23.41
CA SER A 15 -19.80 5.81 23.39
C SER A 15 -19.75 7.30 22.99
N SER A 16 -18.63 7.92 22.68
CA SER A 16 -18.57 9.36 22.40
C SER A 16 -18.14 9.79 20.98
N ALA A 17 -17.92 8.86 20.07
CA ALA A 17 -17.67 9.17 18.66
C ALA A 17 -18.88 8.77 17.80
N SER A 18 -19.93 9.58 17.75
CA SER A 18 -21.02 9.34 16.81
C SER A 18 -20.65 9.86 15.41
N ILE A 19 -20.33 8.95 14.51
CA ILE A 19 -20.20 9.24 13.08
C ILE A 19 -21.61 9.26 12.49
N LYS A 20 -22.15 10.45 12.21
CA LYS A 20 -23.41 10.61 11.44
C LYS A 20 -23.02 10.89 9.99
N ALA A 21 -23.18 9.89 9.13
CA ALA A 21 -23.14 10.09 7.67
C ALA A 21 -24.41 10.83 7.23
N LYS A 22 -24.27 12.10 6.79
CA LYS A 22 -25.25 12.81 5.97
C LYS A 22 -24.53 13.23 4.68
N SER A 23 -25.25 13.25 3.56
CA SER A 23 -24.80 13.68 2.24
C SER A 23 -24.18 15.10 2.31
N GLY A 24 -22.86 15.17 2.48
CA GLY A 24 -22.05 16.35 2.65
C GLY A 24 -20.65 15.90 3.07
N MET A 25 -19.62 16.74 2.94
CA MET A 25 -18.26 16.44 3.36
C MET A 25 -18.22 15.78 4.74
N ASP A 26 -17.46 14.68 4.88
CA ASP A 26 -17.23 14.04 6.18
C ASP A 26 -16.69 15.04 7.20
N ARG A 27 -17.29 15.06 8.38
CA ARG A 27 -16.95 16.01 9.43
C ARG A 27 -16.59 15.28 10.71
N ILE A 28 -15.41 15.54 11.22
CA ILE A 28 -14.98 15.08 12.54
C ILE A 28 -15.20 16.20 13.54
N SER A 29 -15.96 15.93 14.62
CA SER A 29 -16.15 16.85 15.74
C SER A 29 -15.50 16.27 16.98
N ILE A 30 -14.55 17.01 17.57
CA ILE A 30 -13.80 16.56 18.75
C ILE A 30 -14.10 17.51 19.92
N LYS A 31 -14.57 16.94 21.04
CA LYS A 31 -14.73 17.66 22.31
C LYS A 31 -13.61 17.23 23.26
N GLY A 32 -12.64 18.11 23.47
CA GLY A 32 -11.52 17.88 24.40
C GLY A 32 -11.91 18.07 25.87
N GLY A 33 -10.91 18.13 26.75
CA GLY A 33 -11.05 18.44 28.19
C GLY A 33 -11.17 17.23 29.10
N ARG A 34 -11.08 15.99 28.58
CA ARG A 34 -10.97 14.78 29.40
C ARG A 34 -9.53 14.28 29.48
N LYS A 35 -9.09 13.84 30.67
CA LYS A 35 -7.83 13.12 30.81
C LYS A 35 -7.96 11.77 30.13
N LEU A 36 -7.10 11.50 29.15
CA LEU A 36 -7.05 10.20 28.49
C LEU A 36 -6.18 9.24 29.31
N GLN A 37 -6.68 8.01 29.51
CA GLN A 37 -5.98 6.96 30.21
C GLN A 37 -6.37 5.62 29.60
N GLY A 38 -5.37 4.80 29.23
CA GLY A 38 -5.60 3.50 28.62
C GLY A 38 -4.38 3.05 27.81
N VAL A 39 -4.51 1.89 27.17
CA VAL A 39 -3.52 1.30 26.26
C VAL A 39 -4.12 1.27 24.85
N ILE A 40 -3.43 1.86 23.89
CA ILE A 40 -3.83 1.84 22.48
C ILE A 40 -2.85 0.93 21.73
N PRO A 41 -3.30 -0.20 21.16
CA PRO A 41 -2.45 -0.99 20.28
C PRO A 41 -2.18 -0.21 18.98
N ILE A 42 -0.91 -0.10 18.62
CA ILE A 42 -0.51 0.61 17.40
C ILE A 42 -0.46 -0.37 16.23
N SER A 43 -1.21 -0.06 15.17
CA SER A 43 -1.10 -0.77 13.89
C SER A 43 0.17 -0.38 13.14
N GLY A 44 0.59 -1.22 12.20
CA GLY A 44 1.70 -0.90 11.31
C GLY A 44 1.44 0.35 10.48
N ALA A 45 2.51 1.03 10.07
CA ALA A 45 2.43 2.25 9.29
C ALA A 45 2.17 1.94 7.80
N LYS A 46 1.19 2.60 7.18
CA LYS A 46 0.90 2.49 5.74
C LYS A 46 2.14 2.69 4.88
N ASN A 47 2.90 3.73 5.14
CA ASN A 47 4.07 4.09 4.32
C ASN A 47 5.26 3.13 4.46
N ALA A 48 5.29 2.31 5.52
CA ALA A 48 6.22 1.19 5.64
C ALA A 48 5.67 -0.07 4.97
N ALA A 49 4.36 -0.32 5.11
CA ALA A 49 3.71 -1.49 4.55
C ALA A 49 3.81 -1.55 3.01
N LEU A 50 3.56 -0.43 2.31
CA LEU A 50 3.54 -0.40 0.85
C LEU A 50 4.88 -0.85 0.21
N PRO A 51 6.06 -0.31 0.57
CA PRO A 51 7.32 -0.80 0.02
C PRO A 51 7.65 -2.23 0.46
N LEU A 52 7.26 -2.66 1.67
CA LEU A 52 7.45 -4.04 2.11
C LEU A 52 6.60 -5.03 1.28
N MET A 53 5.36 -4.69 0.94
CA MET A 53 4.54 -5.48 0.04
C MET A 53 5.18 -5.61 -1.34
N VAL A 54 5.72 -4.51 -1.89
CA VAL A 54 6.42 -4.50 -3.19
C VAL A 54 7.71 -5.34 -3.14
N ALA A 55 8.38 -5.44 -1.98
CA ALA A 55 9.57 -6.27 -1.81
C ALA A 55 9.30 -7.76 -2.11
N SER A 56 8.04 -8.23 -2.02
CA SER A 56 7.66 -9.59 -2.42
C SER A 56 8.02 -9.89 -3.89
N LEU A 57 8.02 -8.88 -4.75
CA LEU A 57 8.41 -9.02 -6.15
C LEU A 57 9.90 -9.37 -6.34
N LEU A 58 10.75 -9.14 -5.34
CA LEU A 58 12.20 -9.40 -5.42
C LEU A 58 12.58 -10.84 -5.13
N THR A 59 11.65 -11.67 -4.62
CA THR A 59 11.90 -13.07 -4.28
C THR A 59 10.89 -14.01 -4.92
N LYS A 60 11.22 -15.30 -4.99
CA LYS A 60 10.29 -16.36 -5.35
C LYS A 60 9.65 -17.00 -4.12
N GLU A 61 10.23 -16.75 -2.95
CA GLU A 61 9.74 -17.25 -1.67
C GLU A 61 8.51 -16.45 -1.21
N THR A 62 7.75 -17.06 -0.31
CA THR A 62 6.60 -16.37 0.29
C THR A 62 7.08 -15.35 1.32
N LEU A 63 6.67 -14.10 1.13
CA LEU A 63 6.85 -13.03 2.09
C LEU A 63 5.56 -12.85 2.89
N THR A 64 5.62 -13.05 4.20
CA THR A 64 4.48 -12.82 5.10
C THR A 64 4.72 -11.54 5.90
N LEU A 65 3.76 -10.64 5.86
CA LEU A 65 3.74 -9.39 6.63
C LEU A 65 2.63 -9.45 7.65
N THR A 66 2.94 -9.08 8.88
CA THR A 66 1.99 -9.02 10.01
C THR A 66 1.77 -7.59 10.47
N ASN A 67 0.74 -7.36 11.27
CA ASN A 67 0.40 -6.03 11.80
C ASN A 67 0.19 -4.99 10.68
N LEU A 68 -0.39 -5.39 9.55
CA LEU A 68 -0.71 -4.47 8.46
C LEU A 68 -1.99 -3.69 8.78
N PRO A 69 -2.03 -2.37 8.52
CA PRO A 69 -3.26 -1.60 8.70
C PRO A 69 -4.28 -1.94 7.60
N GLU A 70 -5.55 -2.04 7.96
CA GLU A 70 -6.64 -2.26 7.00
C GLU A 70 -7.02 -0.95 6.32
N LEU A 71 -6.29 -0.57 5.28
CA LEU A 71 -6.46 0.68 4.56
C LEU A 71 -6.67 0.43 3.05
N ALA A 72 -7.41 1.32 2.39
CA ALA A 72 -7.69 1.23 0.96
C ALA A 72 -6.41 1.10 0.11
N ASP A 73 -5.33 1.82 0.47
CA ASP A 73 -4.06 1.75 -0.25
C ASP A 73 -3.42 0.35 -0.18
N ILE A 74 -3.55 -0.35 0.95
CA ILE A 74 -3.04 -1.73 1.13
C ILE A 74 -3.81 -2.68 0.22
N VAL A 75 -5.14 -2.56 0.18
CA VAL A 75 -6.00 -3.37 -0.71
C VAL A 75 -5.66 -3.09 -2.17
N THR A 76 -5.55 -1.82 -2.56
CA THR A 76 -5.23 -1.43 -3.95
C THR A 76 -3.86 -1.95 -4.39
N LEU A 77 -2.85 -1.92 -3.49
CA LEU A 77 -1.53 -2.47 -3.83
C LEU A 77 -1.56 -4.00 -3.93
N ALA A 78 -2.30 -4.69 -3.06
CA ALA A 78 -2.48 -6.13 -3.14
C ALA A 78 -3.14 -6.53 -4.48
N GLU A 79 -4.16 -5.79 -4.93
CA GLU A 79 -4.79 -5.97 -6.25
C GLU A 79 -3.78 -5.76 -7.39
N LEU A 80 -2.94 -4.73 -7.32
CA LEU A 80 -1.91 -4.47 -8.31
C LEU A 80 -0.88 -5.61 -8.36
N LEU A 81 -0.40 -6.08 -7.20
CA LEU A 81 0.52 -7.21 -7.12
C LEU A 81 -0.10 -8.49 -7.68
N ALA A 82 -1.37 -8.76 -7.40
CA ALA A 82 -2.10 -9.90 -7.96
C ALA A 82 -2.18 -9.82 -9.50
N GLN A 83 -2.33 -8.64 -10.08
CA GLN A 83 -2.30 -8.45 -11.55
C GLN A 83 -0.94 -8.77 -12.17
N HIS A 84 0.15 -8.63 -11.42
CA HIS A 84 1.46 -9.07 -11.85
C HIS A 84 1.68 -10.59 -11.72
N GLY A 85 0.72 -11.32 -11.13
CA GLY A 85 0.77 -12.77 -10.92
C GLY A 85 1.24 -13.16 -9.53
N VAL A 86 1.29 -12.23 -8.58
CA VAL A 86 1.57 -12.52 -7.17
C VAL A 86 0.36 -13.20 -6.56
N SER A 87 0.55 -14.36 -5.93
CA SER A 87 -0.47 -14.95 -5.06
C SER A 87 -0.55 -14.14 -3.77
N VAL A 88 -1.76 -13.72 -3.40
CA VAL A 88 -2.03 -12.92 -2.20
C VAL A 88 -2.99 -13.72 -1.32
N ASP A 89 -2.53 -14.07 -0.14
CA ASP A 89 -3.34 -14.76 0.88
C ASP A 89 -3.49 -13.85 2.10
N TRP A 90 -4.73 -13.48 2.40
CA TRP A 90 -5.05 -12.51 3.43
C TRP A 90 -5.68 -13.19 4.65
N ASP A 91 -4.91 -13.32 5.71
CA ASP A 91 -5.40 -13.71 7.03
C ASP A 91 -5.86 -12.48 7.81
N ARG A 92 -7.13 -12.11 7.61
CA ARG A 92 -7.73 -10.94 8.28
C ARG A 92 -7.87 -11.14 9.78
N ALA A 93 -8.03 -12.39 10.23
CA ALA A 93 -8.21 -12.69 11.65
C ALA A 93 -6.94 -12.37 12.46
N ASN A 94 -5.77 -12.58 11.85
CA ASN A 94 -4.47 -12.33 12.47
C ASN A 94 -3.78 -11.05 11.95
N GLY A 95 -4.44 -10.27 11.09
CA GLY A 95 -3.87 -9.06 10.49
C GLY A 95 -2.60 -9.33 9.68
N ALA A 96 -2.55 -10.48 8.98
CA ALA A 96 -1.41 -10.91 8.20
C ALA A 96 -1.75 -11.05 6.71
N ILE A 97 -0.77 -10.79 5.85
CA ILE A 97 -0.88 -11.04 4.41
C ILE A 97 0.37 -11.77 3.94
N ALA A 98 0.19 -12.87 3.21
CA ALA A 98 1.25 -13.59 2.56
C ALA A 98 1.26 -13.31 1.05
N PHE A 99 2.43 -13.00 0.50
CA PHE A 99 2.65 -12.70 -0.90
C PHE A 99 3.62 -13.73 -1.48
N ASN A 100 3.27 -14.38 -2.58
CA ASN A 100 4.19 -15.25 -3.31
C ASN A 100 4.29 -14.79 -4.77
N ALA A 101 5.46 -14.28 -5.15
CA ALA A 101 5.78 -13.84 -6.50
C ALA A 101 6.65 -14.85 -7.27
N GLY A 102 6.46 -16.14 -7.03
CA GLY A 102 7.18 -17.21 -7.74
C GLY A 102 7.05 -17.12 -9.26
N LYS A 103 5.87 -16.71 -9.73
CA LYS A 103 5.56 -16.51 -11.15
C LYS A 103 5.05 -15.10 -11.40
N ILE A 104 5.89 -14.23 -11.96
CA ILE A 104 5.45 -12.94 -12.52
C ILE A 104 5.07 -13.19 -13.99
N ASN A 105 3.80 -13.03 -14.32
CA ASN A 105 3.24 -13.28 -15.65
C ASN A 105 2.83 -12.01 -16.41
N ASN A 106 2.76 -10.86 -15.72
CA ASN A 106 2.43 -9.56 -16.30
C ASN A 106 3.43 -8.51 -15.80
N THR A 107 4.02 -7.76 -16.73
CA THR A 107 4.98 -6.69 -16.45
C THR A 107 4.37 -5.28 -16.58
N THR A 108 3.06 -5.20 -16.81
CA THR A 108 2.36 -3.92 -17.02
C THR A 108 1.48 -3.57 -15.83
N ALA A 109 1.70 -2.39 -15.25
CA ALA A 109 0.84 -1.78 -14.25
C ALA A 109 -0.10 -0.75 -14.93
N PRO A 110 -1.41 -1.06 -15.06
CA PRO A 110 -2.34 -0.27 -15.86
C PRO A 110 -2.75 1.02 -15.14
N TYR A 111 -3.14 2.04 -15.93
CA TYR A 111 -3.53 3.35 -15.45
C TYR A 111 -4.64 3.31 -14.38
N ASP A 112 -5.66 2.45 -14.54
CA ASP A 112 -6.81 2.41 -13.65
C ASP A 112 -6.48 2.01 -12.20
N LEU A 113 -5.43 1.25 -11.98
CA LEU A 113 -4.91 0.94 -10.65
C LEU A 113 -3.90 1.98 -10.18
N VAL A 114 -2.95 2.35 -11.05
CA VAL A 114 -1.87 3.27 -10.69
C VAL A 114 -2.39 4.66 -10.33
N ARG A 115 -3.42 5.16 -11.03
CA ARG A 115 -4.02 6.47 -10.74
C ARG A 115 -4.61 6.60 -9.34
N LYS A 116 -5.03 5.48 -8.74
CA LYS A 116 -5.63 5.45 -7.41
C LYS A 116 -4.60 5.64 -6.29
N MET A 117 -3.33 5.26 -6.55
CA MET A 117 -2.30 5.27 -5.53
C MET A 117 -0.92 5.51 -6.14
N ARG A 118 -0.26 6.60 -5.73
CA ARG A 118 1.07 6.95 -6.24
C ARG A 118 2.14 5.87 -5.96
N ALA A 119 2.05 5.19 -4.81
CA ALA A 119 3.00 4.15 -4.43
C ALA A 119 3.05 2.98 -5.43
N SER A 120 2.08 2.88 -6.35
CA SER A 120 2.07 1.92 -7.45
C SER A 120 3.32 2.00 -8.33
N ILE A 121 3.99 3.15 -8.42
CA ILE A 121 5.25 3.30 -9.16
C ILE A 121 6.38 2.42 -8.59
N LEU A 122 6.31 2.05 -7.32
CA LEU A 122 7.35 1.25 -6.66
C LEU A 122 7.50 -0.15 -7.28
N VAL A 123 6.49 -0.67 -8.00
CA VAL A 123 6.61 -1.97 -8.68
C VAL A 123 7.57 -1.93 -9.85
N LEU A 124 7.88 -0.74 -10.40
CA LEU A 124 8.72 -0.56 -11.58
C LEU A 124 10.11 -1.21 -11.41
N GLY A 125 10.83 -0.87 -10.35
CA GLY A 125 12.18 -1.38 -10.11
C GLY A 125 12.23 -2.89 -9.94
N PRO A 126 11.46 -3.50 -9.02
CA PRO A 126 11.44 -4.92 -8.82
C PRO A 126 11.03 -5.74 -10.05
N ILE A 127 10.03 -5.30 -10.80
CA ILE A 127 9.61 -5.98 -12.03
C ILE A 127 10.73 -5.89 -13.08
N LEU A 128 11.30 -4.69 -13.27
CA LEU A 128 12.42 -4.49 -14.19
C LEU A 128 13.60 -5.40 -13.86
N ALA A 129 14.00 -5.45 -12.59
CA ALA A 129 15.12 -6.28 -12.13
C ALA A 129 14.87 -7.78 -12.36
N ARG A 130 13.63 -8.26 -12.20
CA ARG A 130 13.33 -9.70 -12.34
C ARG A 130 12.98 -10.13 -13.75
N LYS A 131 12.42 -9.24 -14.56
CA LYS A 131 11.88 -9.57 -15.89
C LYS A 131 12.63 -8.89 -17.02
N GLY A 132 13.54 -7.96 -16.73
CA GLY A 132 14.25 -7.18 -17.75
C GLY A 132 13.36 -6.16 -18.46
N LEU A 133 12.07 -6.14 -18.20
CA LEU A 133 11.08 -5.28 -18.85
C LEU A 133 9.97 -4.91 -17.86
N ALA A 134 9.60 -3.63 -17.81
CA ALA A 134 8.46 -3.16 -17.03
C ALA A 134 7.77 -1.99 -17.72
N THR A 135 6.44 -1.97 -17.68
CA THR A 135 5.62 -0.85 -18.15
C THR A 135 4.69 -0.41 -17.03
N VAL A 136 4.84 0.81 -16.58
CA VAL A 136 4.05 1.33 -15.45
C VAL A 136 3.45 2.67 -15.85
N SER A 137 2.13 2.82 -15.67
CA SER A 137 1.49 4.12 -15.89
C SER A 137 2.07 5.16 -14.94
N LEU A 138 2.18 6.39 -15.40
CA LEU A 138 2.48 7.50 -14.49
C LEU A 138 1.31 7.70 -13.53
N PRO A 139 1.59 7.90 -12.23
CA PRO A 139 0.53 8.16 -11.26
C PRO A 139 -0.15 9.48 -11.60
N GLY A 140 -1.48 9.52 -11.51
CA GLY A 140 -2.26 10.74 -11.64
C GLY A 140 -1.84 11.80 -10.61
N GLY A 141 -2.19 13.06 -10.86
CA GLY A 141 -1.97 14.14 -9.90
C GLY A 141 -2.69 13.87 -8.57
N CYS A 142 -2.03 14.17 -7.46
CA CYS A 142 -2.65 14.14 -6.15
C CYS A 142 -3.22 15.51 -5.82
N ALA A 143 -4.33 15.57 -5.07
CA ALA A 143 -4.93 16.82 -4.60
C ALA A 143 -3.96 17.71 -3.78
N ILE A 144 -2.85 17.14 -3.30
CA ILE A 144 -1.82 17.85 -2.50
C ILE A 144 -0.70 18.43 -3.39
N GLY A 145 -0.69 18.16 -4.71
CA GLY A 145 0.29 18.71 -5.67
C GLY A 145 0.99 17.65 -6.52
N THR A 146 1.85 18.14 -7.44
CA THR A 146 2.69 17.29 -8.29
C THR A 146 3.75 16.59 -7.43
N ARG A 147 3.80 15.27 -7.52
CA ARG A 147 4.83 14.47 -6.86
C ARG A 147 5.63 13.74 -7.93
N PRO A 148 6.71 14.33 -8.40
CA PRO A 148 7.48 13.79 -9.50
C PRO A 148 8.08 12.42 -9.17
N VAL A 149 8.18 11.55 -10.15
CA VAL A 149 8.82 10.22 -10.07
C VAL A 149 10.18 10.20 -10.75
N ASP A 150 10.65 11.37 -11.21
CA ASP A 150 11.87 11.59 -11.94
C ASP A 150 13.11 11.04 -11.24
N LEU A 151 13.20 11.14 -9.91
CA LEU A 151 14.34 10.59 -9.16
C LEU A 151 14.40 9.06 -9.24
N HIS A 152 13.23 8.38 -9.25
CA HIS A 152 13.20 6.93 -9.43
C HIS A 152 13.68 6.55 -10.84
N LEU A 153 13.22 7.27 -11.87
CA LEU A 153 13.60 7.02 -13.25
C LEU A 153 15.08 7.28 -13.47
N LYS A 154 15.58 8.43 -13.00
CA LYS A 154 16.99 8.79 -13.09
C LYS A 154 17.91 7.78 -12.40
N ALA A 155 17.50 7.26 -11.24
CA ALA A 155 18.26 6.23 -10.55
C ALA A 155 18.33 4.92 -11.36
N LEU A 156 17.22 4.50 -11.98
CA LEU A 156 17.21 3.32 -12.84
C LEU A 156 18.05 3.52 -14.11
N GLU A 157 18.02 4.71 -14.73
CA GLU A 157 18.88 5.05 -15.86
C GLU A 157 20.37 5.00 -15.48
N GLN A 158 20.75 5.50 -14.30
CA GLN A 158 22.12 5.43 -13.80
C GLN A 158 22.58 3.97 -13.54
N LEU A 159 21.63 3.06 -13.27
CA LEU A 159 21.88 1.63 -13.16
C LEU A 159 21.90 0.92 -14.53
N GLY A 160 21.76 1.66 -15.64
CA GLY A 160 21.85 1.13 -16.99
C GLY A 160 20.50 0.81 -17.64
N ALA A 161 19.37 1.13 -17.03
CA ALA A 161 18.07 0.89 -17.64
C ALA A 161 17.78 1.91 -18.75
N GLU A 162 17.22 1.45 -19.87
CA GLU A 162 16.64 2.30 -20.90
C GLU A 162 15.22 2.70 -20.47
N ILE A 163 14.97 4.01 -20.32
CA ILE A 163 13.66 4.55 -19.92
C ILE A 163 13.06 5.35 -21.07
N LYS A 164 11.82 5.04 -21.43
CA LYS A 164 11.02 5.78 -22.41
C LYS A 164 9.69 6.17 -21.81
N LEU A 165 9.34 7.45 -21.95
CA LEU A 165 8.02 7.95 -21.59
C LEU A 165 7.17 8.03 -22.86
N ASP A 166 6.05 7.34 -22.89
CA ASP A 166 5.09 7.36 -23.99
C ASP A 166 3.65 7.25 -23.49
N LYS A 167 2.79 8.14 -23.95
CA LYS A 167 1.34 8.16 -23.67
C LYS A 167 0.98 7.99 -22.19
N GLY A 168 1.76 8.61 -21.29
CA GLY A 168 1.52 8.54 -19.85
C GLY A 168 2.02 7.25 -19.19
N TYR A 169 2.83 6.45 -19.89
CA TYR A 169 3.50 5.27 -19.35
C TYR A 169 5.01 5.44 -19.31
N VAL A 170 5.61 4.84 -18.31
CA VAL A 170 7.04 4.56 -18.21
C VAL A 170 7.28 3.19 -18.79
N HIS A 171 8.05 3.10 -19.85
CA HIS A 171 8.55 1.85 -20.41
C HIS A 171 10.01 1.73 -20.00
N ALA A 172 10.35 0.72 -19.22
CA ALA A 172 11.70 0.47 -18.74
C ALA A 172 12.20 -0.88 -19.26
N LYS A 173 13.47 -0.89 -19.71
CA LYS A 173 14.15 -2.10 -20.17
C LYS A 173 15.53 -2.16 -19.50
N ALA A 174 15.84 -3.29 -18.88
CA ALA A 174 17.17 -3.56 -18.36
C ALA A 174 18.13 -4.02 -19.46
N PRO A 175 19.45 -3.81 -19.32
CA PRO A 175 20.46 -4.30 -20.23
C PRO A 175 20.50 -5.82 -20.32
#